data_bd777b5addb7c17b7e5a19dbb60560f3
#
_entry.id   bd777b5addb7c17b7e5a19dbb60560f3
#
_cell.length_a   1.000
_cell.length_b   1.000
_cell.length_c   1.000
_cell.angle_alpha   90.00
_cell.angle_beta   90.00
_cell.angle_gamma   90.00
#
_symmetry.space_group_name_H-M   'P 1'
#
loop_
_entity.id
_entity.type
_entity.pdbx_description
1 polymer ?
#
loop_
_entity_poly.entity_id
_entity_poly.type
_entity_poly.pdbx_seq_one_letter_code
_entity_poly.pdbx_strand_id
1 'polypeptide(L)'
;DAVNFGPIDYAVSKQLKIGYSMGEEVHEAYKTLVAKCRAKGLGVLGPVVPPTQENLKQAIADGYNMIILGNDMWHFQKALKELVNDQVAPVRKELLGE
;
A
#
# COMPACT_ATOMS: atom_id res chain seq x y z
N ASP A 1 21.21 -0.05 -8.52
CA ASP A 1 19.99 0.69 -8.86
C ASP A 1 18.76 -0.16 -8.62
N ALA A 2 17.59 0.45 -8.69
CA ALA A 2 16.32 -0.21 -8.37
C ALA A 2 15.22 0.23 -9.33
N VAL A 3 14.16 -0.58 -9.43
CA VAL A 3 12.95 -0.30 -10.19
C VAL A 3 11.79 -0.10 -9.22
N ASN A 4 11.01 0.95 -9.43
CA ASN A 4 9.79 1.20 -8.68
C ASN A 4 8.60 0.59 -9.41
N PHE A 5 7.85 -0.29 -8.75
CA PHE A 5 6.60 -0.83 -9.25
C PHE A 5 5.43 0.00 -8.75
N GLY A 6 4.64 0.55 -9.68
CA GLY A 6 3.42 1.29 -9.38
C GLY A 6 2.18 0.42 -9.60
N PRO A 7 1.69 -0.34 -8.61
CA PRO A 7 0.56 -1.26 -8.81
C PRO A 7 -0.73 -0.55 -9.19
N ILE A 8 -0.97 0.63 -8.65
CA ILE A 8 -2.16 1.44 -8.99
C ILE A 8 -2.06 1.95 -10.43
N ASP A 9 -0.92 2.49 -10.83
CA ASP A 9 -0.70 2.97 -12.20
C ASP A 9 -0.83 1.84 -13.22
N TYR A 10 -0.30 0.66 -12.88
CA TYR A 10 -0.45 -0.53 -13.71
C TYR A 10 -1.92 -0.93 -13.84
N ALA A 11 -2.66 -0.99 -12.74
CA ALA A 11 -4.08 -1.33 -12.75
C ALA A 11 -4.90 -0.34 -13.59
N VAL A 12 -4.64 0.96 -13.45
CA VAL A 12 -5.28 2.01 -14.26
C VAL A 12 -4.98 1.82 -15.74
N SER A 13 -3.72 1.58 -16.09
CA SER A 13 -3.31 1.39 -17.49
C SER A 13 -3.96 0.16 -18.15
N LYS A 14 -4.31 -0.84 -17.36
CA LYS A 14 -4.98 -2.07 -17.79
C LYS A 14 -6.50 -2.04 -17.61
N GLN A 15 -7.06 -0.91 -17.17
CA GLN A 15 -8.49 -0.76 -16.86
C GLN A 15 -9.01 -1.80 -15.83
N LEU A 16 -8.13 -2.19 -14.91
CA LEU A 16 -8.46 -3.11 -13.83
C LEU A 16 -9.12 -2.36 -12.68
N LYS A 17 -9.89 -3.10 -11.89
CA LYS A 17 -10.51 -2.55 -10.68
C LYS A 17 -9.45 -2.20 -9.65
N ILE A 18 -9.49 -0.97 -9.17
CA ILE A 18 -8.60 -0.50 -8.10
C ILE A 18 -9.20 -0.89 -6.75
N GLY A 19 -8.40 -1.51 -5.89
CA GLY A 19 -8.79 -1.89 -4.54
C GLY A 19 -7.60 -1.88 -3.58
N TYR A 20 -7.88 -2.13 -2.31
CA TYR A 20 -6.85 -2.21 -1.26
C TYR A 20 -5.95 -3.44 -1.38
N SER A 21 -6.41 -4.48 -2.04
CA SER A 21 -5.61 -5.66 -2.33
C SER A 21 -5.15 -5.62 -3.78
N MET A 22 -3.91 -6.01 -3.98
CA MET A 22 -3.35 -6.22 -5.30
C MET A 22 -4.07 -7.42 -5.96
N GLY A 23 -4.82 -7.18 -7.04
CA GLY A 23 -5.49 -8.24 -7.78
C GLY A 23 -4.48 -9.23 -8.39
N GLU A 24 -4.96 -10.42 -8.74
CA GLU A 24 -4.10 -11.51 -9.26
C GLU A 24 -3.26 -11.08 -10.47
N GLU A 25 -3.86 -10.36 -11.41
CA GLU A 25 -3.16 -9.88 -12.61
C GLU A 25 -2.04 -8.89 -12.28
N VAL A 26 -2.26 -7.99 -11.32
CA VAL A 26 -1.24 -7.06 -10.83
C VAL A 26 -0.12 -7.81 -10.11
N HIS A 27 -0.47 -8.84 -9.34
CA HIS A 27 0.49 -9.66 -8.61
C HIS A 27 1.38 -10.46 -9.58
N GLU A 28 0.82 -11.03 -10.64
CA GLU A 28 1.59 -11.75 -11.67
C GLU A 28 2.53 -10.81 -12.44
N ALA A 29 2.09 -9.60 -12.76
CA ALA A 29 2.94 -8.58 -13.37
C ALA A 29 4.12 -8.22 -12.45
N TYR A 30 3.86 -8.08 -11.16
CA TYR A 30 4.88 -7.83 -10.15
C TYR A 30 5.90 -8.96 -10.05
N LYS A 31 5.46 -10.21 -9.98
CA LYS A 31 6.35 -11.39 -9.97
C LYS A 31 7.27 -11.42 -11.20
N THR A 32 6.71 -11.13 -12.37
CA THR A 32 7.47 -11.04 -13.62
C THR A 32 8.54 -9.96 -13.54
N LEU A 33 8.21 -8.79 -13.01
CA LEU A 33 9.15 -7.69 -12.80
C LEU A 33 10.28 -8.10 -11.84
N VAL A 34 9.93 -8.69 -10.70
CA VAL A 34 10.91 -9.16 -9.70
C VAL A 34 11.90 -10.14 -10.32
N ALA A 35 11.42 -11.11 -11.08
CA ALA A 35 12.29 -12.09 -11.75
C ALA A 35 13.27 -11.41 -12.72
N LYS A 36 12.80 -10.47 -13.53
CA LYS A 36 13.63 -9.68 -14.46
C LYS A 36 14.65 -8.81 -13.74
N CYS A 37 14.26 -8.16 -12.65
CA CYS A 37 15.14 -7.32 -11.85
C CYS A 37 16.26 -8.15 -11.20
N ARG A 38 15.90 -9.28 -10.59
CA ARG A 38 16.89 -10.20 -9.99
C ARG A 38 17.91 -10.70 -11.01
N ALA A 39 17.47 -11.07 -12.21
CA ALA A 39 18.36 -11.51 -13.27
C ALA A 39 19.38 -10.43 -13.68
N LYS A 40 19.06 -9.15 -13.45
CA LYS A 40 19.91 -8.00 -13.77
C LYS A 40 20.63 -7.39 -12.55
N GLY A 41 20.48 -7.98 -11.38
CA GLY A 41 21.04 -7.44 -10.14
C GLY A 41 20.41 -6.13 -9.69
N LEU A 42 19.15 -5.86 -10.08
CA LEU A 42 18.41 -4.67 -9.72
C LEU A 42 17.51 -4.93 -8.53
N GLY A 43 17.42 -3.97 -7.61
CA GLY A 43 16.44 -3.98 -6.54
C GLY A 43 15.03 -3.62 -7.03
N VAL A 44 14.04 -3.97 -6.23
CA VAL A 44 12.64 -3.60 -6.48
C VAL A 44 12.12 -2.83 -5.28
N LEU A 45 11.52 -1.67 -5.53
CA LEU A 45 10.83 -0.88 -4.51
C LEU A 45 9.37 -0.71 -4.89
N GLY A 46 8.54 -0.55 -3.89
CA GLY A 46 7.12 -0.29 -4.12
C GLY A 46 6.35 -0.03 -2.83
N PRO A 47 5.09 0.41 -2.96
CA PRO A 47 4.26 0.71 -1.81
C PRO A 47 3.68 -0.57 -1.17
N VAL A 48 3.53 -0.54 0.14
CA VAL A 48 2.74 -1.51 0.92
C VAL A 48 1.63 -0.75 1.62
N VAL A 49 0.40 -1.04 1.24
CA VAL A 49 -0.78 -0.30 1.69
C VAL A 49 -1.93 -1.26 2.02
N PRO A 50 -2.42 -1.29 3.25
CA PRO A 50 -1.88 -0.65 4.45
C PRO A 50 -0.58 -1.32 4.92
N PRO A 51 0.34 -0.60 5.58
CA PRO A 51 1.63 -1.15 6.04
C PRO A 51 1.49 -1.95 7.34
N THR A 52 0.71 -3.02 7.30
CA THR A 52 0.55 -3.96 8.41
C THR A 52 1.74 -4.93 8.46
N GLN A 53 1.95 -5.53 9.62
CA GLN A 53 3.02 -6.54 9.76
C GLN A 53 2.90 -7.67 8.74
N GLU A 54 1.67 -8.14 8.51
CA GLU A 54 1.38 -9.20 7.55
C GLU A 54 1.73 -8.78 6.12
N ASN A 55 1.23 -7.61 5.69
CA ASN A 55 1.50 -7.08 4.34
C ASN A 55 2.98 -6.78 4.12
N LEU A 56 3.68 -6.29 5.15
CA LEU A 56 5.12 -6.05 5.08
C LEU A 56 5.91 -7.36 4.92
N LYS A 57 5.57 -8.39 5.69
CA LYS A 57 6.19 -9.71 5.56
C LYS A 57 5.96 -10.30 4.16
N GLN A 58 4.73 -10.17 3.66
CA GLN A 58 4.40 -10.64 2.32
C GLN A 58 5.19 -9.89 1.24
N ALA A 59 5.29 -8.57 1.33
CA ALA A 59 6.06 -7.77 0.38
C ALA A 59 7.54 -8.17 0.34
N ILE A 60 8.15 -8.42 1.49
CA ILE A 60 9.53 -8.90 1.57
C ILE A 60 9.65 -10.29 0.94
N ALA A 61 8.72 -11.19 1.25
CA ALA A 61 8.69 -12.53 0.66
C ALA A 61 8.52 -12.49 -0.86
N ASP A 62 7.71 -11.55 -1.36
CA ASP A 62 7.48 -11.34 -2.80
C ASP A 62 8.68 -10.71 -3.51
N GLY A 63 9.64 -10.15 -2.77
CA GLY A 63 10.89 -9.67 -3.33
C GLY A 63 11.14 -8.17 -3.31
N TYR A 64 10.37 -7.39 -2.52
CA TYR A 64 10.70 -6.00 -2.28
C TYR A 64 12.02 -5.86 -1.51
N ASN A 65 12.91 -5.01 -2.01
CA ASN A 65 14.14 -4.64 -1.34
C ASN A 65 14.00 -3.31 -0.58
N MET A 66 13.07 -2.47 -1.03
CA MET A 66 12.76 -1.19 -0.43
C MET A 66 11.24 -1.00 -0.42
N ILE A 67 10.70 -0.56 0.69
CA ILE A 67 9.25 -0.44 0.88
C ILE A 67 8.89 1.01 1.13
N ILE A 68 7.87 1.48 0.37
CA ILE A 68 7.25 2.77 0.58
C ILE A 68 6.08 2.55 1.55
N LEU A 69 6.18 3.14 2.74
CA LEU A 69 5.18 2.96 3.81
C LEU A 69 3.97 3.88 3.68
N GLY A 70 3.91 4.69 2.65
CA GLY A 70 2.86 5.65 2.40
C GLY A 70 3.41 7.04 2.09
N ASN A 71 2.57 8.05 2.17
CA ASN A 71 2.96 9.45 2.04
C ASN A 71 2.42 10.27 3.22
N ASP A 72 2.91 11.47 3.36
CA ASP A 72 2.56 12.41 4.44
C ASP A 72 1.06 12.71 4.49
N MET A 73 0.45 13.03 3.35
CA MET A 73 -0.98 13.33 3.26
C MET A 73 -1.84 12.13 3.71
N TRP A 74 -1.45 10.95 3.35
CA TRP A 74 -2.15 9.72 3.67
C TRP A 74 -2.13 9.41 5.17
N HIS A 75 -0.93 9.52 5.77
CA HIS A 75 -0.76 9.35 7.21
C HIS A 75 -1.48 10.44 8.00
N PHE A 76 -1.45 11.67 7.51
CA PHE A 76 -2.17 12.80 8.11
C PHE A 76 -3.69 12.58 8.10
N GLN A 77 -4.26 12.18 6.97
CA GLN A 77 -5.70 11.87 6.86
C GLN A 77 -6.11 10.72 7.78
N LYS A 78 -5.29 9.68 7.86
CA LYS A 78 -5.54 8.54 8.74
C LYS A 78 -5.54 8.98 10.21
N ALA A 79 -4.54 9.74 10.62
CA ALA A 79 -4.44 10.27 11.98
C ALA A 79 -5.64 11.14 12.35
N LEU A 80 -6.10 12.01 11.45
CA LEU A 80 -7.29 12.83 11.68
C LEU A 80 -8.57 12.00 11.79
N LYS A 81 -8.75 10.99 10.96
CA LYS A 81 -9.91 10.09 11.04
C LYS A 81 -9.94 9.35 12.37
N GLU A 82 -8.81 8.81 12.81
CA GLU A 82 -8.69 8.13 14.09
C GLU A 82 -9.00 9.09 15.25
N LEU A 83 -8.46 10.31 15.23
CA LEU A 83 -8.73 11.33 16.24
C LEU A 83 -10.22 11.65 16.33
N VAL A 84 -10.87 11.89 15.19
CA VAL A 84 -12.31 12.22 15.14
C VAL A 84 -13.15 11.03 15.61
N ASN A 85 -12.89 9.85 15.11
CA ASN A 85 -13.70 8.67 15.40
C ASN A 85 -13.52 8.16 16.82
N ASP A 86 -12.30 8.18 17.32
CA ASP A 86 -11.94 7.52 18.59
C ASP A 86 -12.00 8.47 19.78
N GLN A 87 -11.83 9.77 19.56
CA GLN A 87 -11.82 10.77 20.63
C GLN A 87 -13.02 11.75 20.57
N VAL A 88 -13.30 12.30 19.42
CA VAL A 88 -14.32 13.36 19.28
C VAL A 88 -15.75 12.80 19.20
N ALA A 89 -15.98 11.80 18.36
CA ALA A 89 -17.31 11.27 18.13
C ALA A 89 -17.94 10.64 19.38
N PRO A 90 -17.22 9.89 20.23
CA PRO A 90 -17.79 9.38 21.50
C PRO A 90 -18.24 10.49 22.43
N VAL A 91 -17.46 11.56 22.59
CA VAL A 91 -17.82 12.72 23.43
C VAL A 91 -19.02 13.45 22.89
N ARG A 92 -19.09 13.67 21.58
CA ARG A 92 -20.27 14.27 20.94
C ARG A 92 -21.52 13.44 21.19
N LYS A 93 -21.43 12.13 21.03
CA LYS A 93 -22.55 11.23 21.28
C LYS A 93 -23.01 11.27 22.72
N GLU A 94 -22.09 11.27 23.67
CA GLU A 94 -22.41 11.35 25.10
C GLU A 94 -23.06 12.66 25.49
N LEU A 95 -22.54 13.79 25.03
CA LEU A 95 -22.99 15.12 25.44
C LEU A 95 -24.17 15.65 24.62
N LEU A 96 -24.26 15.32 23.34
CA LEU A 96 -25.21 15.89 22.40
C LEU A 96 -26.21 14.87 21.84
N GLY A 97 -26.02 13.59 22.08
CA GLY A 97 -26.84 12.50 21.55
C GLY A 97 -26.67 12.26 20.03
N GLU A 98 -25.63 12.82 19.47
CA GLU A 98 -25.31 12.71 18.04
C GLU A 98 -24.14 11.72 17.86
#